data_95311cfe9d78e43647cac147a5d7d56b
#
_entry.id   95311cfe9d78e43647cac147a5d7d56b
#
_cell.length_a   1.000
_cell.length_b   1.000
_cell.length_c   1.000
_cell.angle_alpha   90.00
_cell.angle_beta   90.00
_cell.angle_gamma   90.00
#
_symmetry.space_group_name_H-M   'P 1'
#
loop_
_entity.id
_entity.type
_entity.pdbx_description
1 polymer ?
#
loop_
_entity_poly.entity_id
_entity_poly.type
_entity_poly.pdbx_seq_one_letter_code
_entity_poly.pdbx_strand_id
1 'polypeptide(L)'
;MQQMTITAKIQIVATDTDKVLLDETMSVYRDACNYVSDYVFQTHDLKQFSLNKVLYSTLREKFGLKSQMAQSVLKTVIAKYRTILENQNEWIQPTFKKPQYDLVWNRDYSLTQNCFSVNTLNGRIKLPYFAEGMSKYFDHTIYRFGTAKLTNKHGKYYLHIPVTYDVEESNISDICNVVGIDRGINFVVATYDSHHKSGFVSGKTIKQKRAAYSKLRKELQMRHTPSSRRRLKAIGQRENRWMQDVNHQVSKALVENNPKHTLFVLEDLSGVRNATERVRTKDRYVSVSWSFYDLEQKLIYKAKQNQSTVIKVNPRYTSQCCPVCGHIEKANRNKKLHLFACKNCGYKSNDDRIGAMNLYRMGINYLEDSQVPNTVMAE
;
A
#
# COMPACT_ATOMS: atom_id res chain seq x y z
N MET A 1 9.30 -17.33 -12.86
CA MET A 1 9.43 -15.86 -12.70
C MET A 1 8.06 -15.25 -12.50
N GLN A 2 7.89 -14.39 -11.54
CA GLN A 2 6.63 -13.71 -11.24
C GLN A 2 6.76 -12.23 -11.57
N GLN A 3 5.69 -11.65 -12.18
CA GLN A 3 5.68 -10.21 -12.44
C GLN A 3 5.35 -9.42 -11.19
N MET A 4 6.08 -8.33 -11.00
CA MET A 4 5.86 -7.39 -9.94
C MET A 4 5.64 -5.99 -10.50
N THR A 5 4.62 -5.29 -10.00
CA THR A 5 4.34 -3.92 -10.40
C THR A 5 4.41 -3.01 -9.19
N ILE A 6 5.17 -1.95 -9.30
CA ILE A 6 5.26 -0.86 -8.31
C ILE A 6 4.86 0.45 -8.97
N THR A 7 4.54 1.45 -8.15
CA THR A 7 4.25 2.80 -8.67
C THR A 7 5.44 3.73 -8.40
N ALA A 8 6.16 4.11 -9.45
CA ALA A 8 7.13 5.18 -9.39
C ALA A 8 6.40 6.53 -9.39
N LYS A 9 6.75 7.41 -8.46
CA LYS A 9 6.18 8.74 -8.35
C LYS A 9 7.25 9.78 -8.58
N ILE A 10 7.08 10.62 -9.61
CA ILE A 10 7.96 11.73 -9.92
C ILE A 10 7.21 13.06 -9.81
N GLN A 11 7.91 14.13 -9.46
CA GLN A 11 7.35 15.49 -9.44
C GLN A 11 7.74 16.21 -10.74
N ILE A 12 6.75 16.72 -11.45
CA ILE A 12 6.95 17.52 -12.66
C ILE A 12 7.16 18.97 -12.27
N VAL A 13 8.15 19.60 -12.91
CA VAL A 13 8.44 21.04 -12.75
C VAL A 13 7.79 21.75 -13.94
N ALA A 14 6.75 22.54 -13.66
CA ALA A 14 5.97 23.24 -14.67
C ALA A 14 6.05 24.75 -14.43
N THR A 15 6.27 25.53 -15.47
CA THR A 15 6.11 26.99 -15.46
C THR A 15 4.64 27.37 -15.32
N ASP A 16 4.33 28.63 -15.11
CA ASP A 16 2.91 29.03 -14.96
C ASP A 16 2.12 28.84 -16.27
N THR A 17 2.74 29.01 -17.42
CA THR A 17 2.15 28.71 -18.74
C THR A 17 1.89 27.21 -18.89
N ASP A 18 2.85 26.36 -18.51
CA ASP A 18 2.68 24.91 -18.57
C ASP A 18 1.57 24.42 -17.64
N LYS A 19 1.44 25.03 -16.45
CA LYS A 19 0.38 24.71 -15.50
C LYS A 19 -1.01 24.94 -16.10
N VAL A 20 -1.20 26.06 -16.80
CA VAL A 20 -2.46 26.35 -17.48
C VAL A 20 -2.80 25.26 -18.50
N LEU A 21 -1.85 24.87 -19.35
CA LEU A 21 -2.04 23.82 -20.36
C LEU A 21 -2.34 22.45 -19.72
N LEU A 22 -1.64 22.11 -18.64
CA LEU A 22 -1.87 20.85 -17.92
C LEU A 22 -3.22 20.83 -17.21
N ASP A 23 -3.59 21.91 -16.52
CA ASP A 23 -4.86 22.00 -15.79
C ASP A 23 -6.05 22.01 -16.75
N GLU A 24 -5.96 22.70 -17.88
CA GLU A 24 -6.96 22.66 -18.95
C GLU A 24 -7.12 21.24 -19.48
N THR A 25 -6.03 20.59 -19.87
CA THR A 25 -6.04 19.21 -20.39
C THR A 25 -6.65 18.23 -19.37
N MET A 26 -6.25 18.32 -18.11
CA MET A 26 -6.76 17.45 -17.05
C MET A 26 -8.24 17.69 -16.74
N SER A 27 -8.70 18.96 -16.84
CA SER A 27 -10.10 19.34 -16.62
C SER A 27 -10.99 18.82 -17.74
N VAL A 28 -10.59 19.04 -18.99
CA VAL A 28 -11.33 18.52 -20.17
C VAL A 28 -11.35 16.99 -20.16
N TYR A 29 -10.25 16.33 -19.81
CA TYR A 29 -10.22 14.87 -19.68
C TYR A 29 -11.21 14.37 -18.61
N ARG A 30 -11.27 15.03 -17.45
CA ARG A 30 -12.26 14.73 -16.38
C ARG A 30 -13.70 14.89 -16.90
N ASP A 31 -13.99 15.98 -17.60
CA ASP A 31 -15.34 16.29 -18.10
C ASP A 31 -15.77 15.28 -19.17
N ALA A 32 -14.82 14.85 -20.02
CA ALA A 32 -15.04 13.75 -20.95
C ALA A 32 -15.31 12.41 -20.22
N CYS A 33 -14.60 12.14 -19.12
CA CYS A 33 -14.89 10.95 -18.30
C CYS A 33 -16.30 10.99 -17.69
N ASN A 34 -16.76 12.15 -17.24
CA ASN A 34 -18.13 12.30 -16.73
C ASN A 34 -19.16 12.10 -17.84
N TYR A 35 -18.92 12.68 -19.03
CA TYR A 35 -19.80 12.49 -20.19
C TYR A 35 -19.94 11.01 -20.58
N VAL A 36 -18.82 10.28 -20.64
CA VAL A 36 -18.84 8.84 -20.91
C VAL A 36 -19.50 8.07 -19.76
N SER A 37 -19.30 8.51 -18.51
CA SER A 37 -19.94 7.88 -17.34
C SER A 37 -21.46 7.97 -17.40
N ASP A 38 -22.01 9.11 -17.83
CA ASP A 38 -23.46 9.28 -18.01
C ASP A 38 -24.00 8.30 -19.06
N TYR A 39 -23.32 8.19 -20.20
CA TYR A 39 -23.70 7.26 -21.26
C TYR A 39 -23.65 5.80 -20.80
N VAL A 40 -22.55 5.39 -20.15
CA VAL A 40 -22.37 4.04 -19.62
C VAL A 40 -23.42 3.71 -18.55
N PHE A 41 -23.79 4.69 -17.71
CA PHE A 41 -24.82 4.50 -16.69
C PHE A 41 -26.17 4.15 -17.30
N GLN A 42 -26.55 4.84 -18.39
CA GLN A 42 -27.83 4.65 -19.09
C GLN A 42 -27.87 3.35 -19.91
N THR A 43 -26.75 3.00 -20.56
CA THR A 43 -26.70 1.87 -21.51
C THR A 43 -26.24 0.56 -20.88
N HIS A 44 -25.66 0.60 -19.69
CA HIS A 44 -25.04 -0.56 -19.04
C HIS A 44 -23.93 -1.24 -19.87
N ASP A 45 -23.42 -0.56 -20.91
CA ASP A 45 -22.40 -1.12 -21.80
C ASP A 45 -20.99 -0.83 -21.25
N LEU A 46 -20.23 -1.90 -20.97
CA LEU A 46 -18.82 -1.87 -20.54
C LEU A 46 -17.86 -2.46 -21.59
N LYS A 47 -18.36 -2.66 -22.84
CA LYS A 47 -17.52 -3.17 -23.93
C LYS A 47 -16.78 -2.02 -24.61
N GLN A 48 -15.47 -1.99 -24.51
CA GLN A 48 -14.64 -0.91 -25.07
C GLN A 48 -14.90 -0.70 -26.57
N PHE A 49 -15.07 -1.78 -27.33
CA PHE A 49 -15.29 -1.70 -28.77
C PHE A 49 -16.61 -0.97 -29.10
N SER A 50 -17.69 -1.32 -28.43
CA SER A 50 -19.00 -0.71 -28.61
C SER A 50 -18.97 0.79 -28.26
N LEU A 51 -18.44 1.12 -27.07
CA LEU A 51 -18.29 2.51 -26.62
C LEU A 51 -17.41 3.33 -27.57
N ASN A 52 -16.34 2.73 -28.09
CA ASN A 52 -15.46 3.41 -29.05
C ASN A 52 -16.21 3.75 -30.35
N LYS A 53 -17.02 2.82 -30.88
CA LYS A 53 -17.79 3.05 -32.09
C LYS A 53 -18.77 4.21 -31.96
N VAL A 54 -19.38 4.39 -30.78
CA VAL A 54 -20.41 5.41 -30.56
C VAL A 54 -19.83 6.74 -30.09
N LEU A 55 -18.85 6.72 -29.18
CA LEU A 55 -18.42 7.91 -28.48
C LEU A 55 -17.10 8.51 -28.99
N TYR A 56 -16.32 7.80 -29.79
CA TYR A 56 -15.00 8.25 -30.19
C TYR A 56 -15.01 9.57 -30.95
N SER A 57 -15.88 9.73 -31.96
CA SER A 57 -16.01 10.99 -32.74
C SER A 57 -16.44 12.13 -31.82
N THR A 58 -17.44 11.91 -30.99
CA THR A 58 -17.91 12.93 -30.02
C THR A 58 -16.81 13.35 -29.05
N LEU A 59 -16.00 12.42 -28.54
CA LEU A 59 -14.88 12.74 -27.67
C LEU A 59 -13.80 13.55 -28.37
N ARG A 60 -13.59 13.31 -29.68
CA ARG A 60 -12.65 14.07 -30.49
C ARG A 60 -13.15 15.48 -30.82
N GLU A 61 -14.40 15.60 -31.20
CA GLU A 61 -15.00 16.86 -31.71
C GLU A 61 -15.44 17.77 -30.56
N LYS A 62 -16.21 17.24 -29.61
CA LYS A 62 -16.76 18.05 -28.52
C LYS A 62 -15.72 18.46 -27.47
N PHE A 63 -14.76 17.56 -27.16
CA PHE A 63 -13.77 17.80 -26.11
C PHE A 63 -12.37 18.10 -26.68
N GLY A 64 -12.16 18.10 -27.98
CA GLY A 64 -10.86 18.34 -28.60
C GLY A 64 -9.78 17.31 -28.23
N LEU A 65 -10.18 16.13 -27.73
CA LEU A 65 -9.23 15.13 -27.26
C LEU A 65 -8.43 14.53 -28.43
N LYS A 66 -7.13 14.29 -28.22
CA LYS A 66 -6.34 13.52 -29.18
C LYS A 66 -6.78 12.04 -29.18
N SER A 67 -6.49 11.33 -30.26
CA SER A 67 -6.95 9.95 -30.49
C SER A 67 -6.70 9.03 -29.29
N GLN A 68 -5.48 9.00 -28.75
CA GLN A 68 -5.16 8.15 -27.60
C GLN A 68 -5.85 8.62 -26.31
N MET A 69 -6.02 9.94 -26.11
CA MET A 69 -6.74 10.49 -24.98
C MET A 69 -8.20 10.04 -24.96
N ALA A 70 -8.89 10.09 -26.11
CA ALA A 70 -10.28 9.63 -26.24
C ALA A 70 -10.42 8.14 -25.87
N GLN A 71 -9.49 7.29 -26.34
CA GLN A 71 -9.47 5.88 -25.97
C GLN A 71 -9.16 5.66 -24.48
N SER A 72 -8.28 6.47 -23.89
CA SER A 72 -7.95 6.41 -22.46
C SER A 72 -9.14 6.79 -21.58
N VAL A 73 -9.95 7.77 -21.98
CA VAL A 73 -11.20 8.15 -21.30
C VAL A 73 -12.13 6.94 -21.17
N LEU A 74 -12.39 6.23 -22.28
CA LEU A 74 -13.25 5.04 -22.28
C LEU A 74 -12.72 3.97 -21.31
N LYS A 75 -11.43 3.67 -21.37
CA LYS A 75 -10.78 2.69 -20.47
C LYS A 75 -10.88 3.09 -19.01
N THR A 76 -10.66 4.37 -18.70
CA THR A 76 -10.73 4.92 -17.34
C THR A 76 -12.12 4.76 -16.76
N VAL A 77 -13.17 5.06 -17.52
CA VAL A 77 -14.57 4.93 -17.09
C VAL A 77 -14.94 3.47 -16.90
N ILE A 78 -14.65 2.61 -17.87
CA ILE A 78 -14.91 1.15 -17.78
C ILE A 78 -14.24 0.56 -16.53
N ALA A 79 -12.96 0.87 -16.29
CA ALA A 79 -12.24 0.37 -15.12
C ALA A 79 -12.89 0.84 -13.81
N LYS A 80 -13.40 2.08 -13.77
CA LYS A 80 -14.08 2.61 -12.60
C LYS A 80 -15.40 1.89 -12.31
N TYR A 81 -16.22 1.64 -13.33
CA TYR A 81 -17.46 0.86 -13.17
C TYR A 81 -17.19 -0.59 -12.74
N ARG A 82 -16.20 -1.26 -13.32
CA ARG A 82 -15.81 -2.61 -12.90
C ARG A 82 -15.39 -2.65 -11.44
N THR A 83 -14.59 -1.68 -10.98
CA THR A 83 -14.19 -1.57 -9.57
C THR A 83 -15.39 -1.37 -8.63
N ILE A 84 -16.41 -0.60 -9.04
CA ILE A 84 -17.62 -0.41 -8.24
C ILE A 84 -18.41 -1.71 -8.16
N LEU A 85 -18.62 -2.40 -9.27
CA LEU A 85 -19.32 -3.67 -9.31
C LEU A 85 -18.64 -4.74 -8.44
N GLU A 86 -17.31 -4.86 -8.52
CA GLU A 86 -16.52 -5.80 -7.71
C GLU A 86 -16.60 -5.51 -6.20
N ASN A 87 -16.62 -4.24 -5.80
CA ASN A 87 -16.57 -3.86 -4.38
C ASN A 87 -17.95 -3.74 -3.72
N GLN A 88 -18.96 -3.27 -4.46
CA GLN A 88 -20.27 -2.94 -3.90
C GLN A 88 -21.39 -3.79 -4.46
N ASN A 89 -21.14 -4.52 -5.55
CA ASN A 89 -22.13 -5.31 -6.30
C ASN A 89 -23.38 -4.51 -6.72
N GLU A 90 -23.24 -3.19 -6.88
CA GLU A 90 -24.31 -2.27 -7.25
C GLU A 90 -23.95 -1.46 -8.48
N TRP A 91 -24.95 -1.11 -9.31
CA TRP A 91 -24.80 -0.24 -10.47
C TRP A 91 -24.93 1.22 -10.06
N ILE A 92 -23.80 1.82 -9.64
CA ILE A 92 -23.72 3.20 -9.19
C ILE A 92 -22.93 4.03 -10.19
N GLN A 93 -23.46 5.20 -10.56
CA GLN A 93 -22.79 6.13 -11.46
C GLN A 93 -21.58 6.81 -10.79
N PRO A 94 -20.33 6.58 -11.24
CA PRO A 94 -19.19 7.30 -10.73
C PRO A 94 -19.10 8.71 -11.27
N THR A 95 -18.84 9.68 -10.37
CA THR A 95 -18.52 11.06 -10.73
C THR A 95 -17.02 11.32 -10.57
N PHE A 96 -16.36 11.81 -11.62
CA PHE A 96 -14.96 12.20 -11.61
C PHE A 96 -14.84 13.65 -11.12
N LYS A 97 -14.54 13.83 -9.82
CA LYS A 97 -14.49 15.16 -9.18
C LYS A 97 -13.15 15.87 -9.35
N LYS A 98 -12.06 15.11 -9.35
CA LYS A 98 -10.71 15.69 -9.42
C LYS A 98 -10.18 15.62 -10.85
N PRO A 99 -9.54 16.72 -11.34
CA PRO A 99 -8.84 16.67 -12.60
C PRO A 99 -7.73 15.62 -12.57
N GLN A 100 -7.66 14.79 -13.59
CA GLN A 100 -6.65 13.77 -13.78
C GLN A 100 -6.46 13.51 -15.27
N TYR A 101 -5.35 12.88 -15.63
CA TYR A 101 -5.10 12.47 -17.01
C TYR A 101 -4.32 11.14 -16.99
N ASP A 102 -4.90 10.12 -17.63
CA ASP A 102 -4.30 8.81 -17.79
C ASP A 102 -3.53 8.75 -19.12
N LEU A 103 -2.23 8.50 -19.04
CA LEU A 103 -1.25 8.66 -20.12
C LEU A 103 -0.68 7.30 -20.53
N VAL A 104 -0.75 6.96 -21.80
CA VAL A 104 -0.18 5.73 -22.33
C VAL A 104 1.29 5.96 -22.71
N TRP A 105 2.17 5.04 -22.26
CA TRP A 105 3.60 5.07 -22.55
C TRP A 105 3.88 5.11 -24.07
N ASN A 106 4.84 5.92 -24.47
CA ASN A 106 5.26 6.16 -25.87
C ASN A 106 4.18 6.71 -26.80
N ARG A 107 2.93 6.88 -26.33
CA ARG A 107 1.86 7.55 -27.09
C ARG A 107 1.54 8.92 -26.52
N ASP A 108 1.12 8.98 -25.26
CA ASP A 108 0.77 10.23 -24.60
C ASP A 108 1.95 10.85 -23.86
N TYR A 109 2.86 10.03 -23.33
CA TYR A 109 4.04 10.50 -22.62
C TYR A 109 5.28 9.68 -22.94
N SER A 110 6.43 10.29 -22.73
CA SER A 110 7.74 9.65 -22.72
C SER A 110 8.64 10.32 -21.68
N LEU A 111 9.64 9.56 -21.21
CA LEU A 111 10.66 10.04 -20.27
C LEU A 111 12.03 9.82 -20.87
N THR A 112 12.86 10.85 -20.78
CA THR A 112 14.32 10.77 -20.96
C THR A 112 14.98 11.11 -19.62
N GLN A 113 16.31 11.03 -19.51
CA GLN A 113 17.00 11.28 -18.25
C GLN A 113 16.63 12.61 -17.57
N ASN A 114 16.30 13.66 -18.34
CA ASN A 114 16.05 15.00 -17.81
C ASN A 114 14.70 15.59 -18.21
N CYS A 115 13.90 14.88 -19.00
CA CYS A 115 12.72 15.46 -19.61
C CYS A 115 11.52 14.51 -19.60
N PHE A 116 10.39 15.00 -19.11
CA PHE A 116 9.08 14.43 -19.26
C PHE A 116 8.38 15.10 -20.43
N SER A 117 8.04 14.34 -21.45
CA SER A 117 7.30 14.81 -22.60
C SER A 117 5.87 14.30 -22.53
N VAL A 118 4.88 15.18 -22.71
CA VAL A 118 3.46 14.87 -22.56
C VAL A 118 2.60 15.55 -23.61
N ASN A 119 1.62 14.82 -24.13
CA ASN A 119 0.58 15.40 -24.97
C ASN A 119 -0.40 16.22 -24.12
N THR A 120 -0.69 17.43 -24.58
CA THR A 120 -1.77 18.29 -24.09
C THR A 120 -2.80 18.50 -25.22
N LEU A 121 -3.91 19.17 -24.94
CA LEU A 121 -4.86 19.56 -25.98
C LEU A 121 -4.19 20.38 -27.08
N ASN A 122 -3.30 21.30 -26.71
CA ASN A 122 -2.64 22.27 -27.59
C ASN A 122 -1.29 21.81 -28.15
N GLY A 123 -0.96 20.53 -28.06
CA GLY A 123 0.30 20.02 -28.57
C GLY A 123 1.06 19.19 -27.54
N ARG A 124 2.30 18.85 -27.90
CA ARG A 124 3.20 18.09 -27.03
C ARG A 124 4.19 19.04 -26.37
N ILE A 125 4.28 19.01 -25.06
CA ILE A 125 5.19 19.83 -24.27
C ILE A 125 6.25 18.97 -23.59
N LYS A 126 7.39 19.58 -23.25
CA LYS A 126 8.52 18.95 -22.58
C LYS A 126 8.79 19.68 -21.28
N LEU A 127 8.85 18.96 -20.16
CA LEU A 127 8.96 19.51 -18.81
C LEU A 127 10.08 18.82 -18.03
N PRO A 128 10.87 19.56 -17.24
CA PRO A 128 11.79 18.96 -16.31
C PRO A 128 11.02 18.23 -15.19
N TYR A 129 11.69 17.29 -14.53
CA TYR A 129 11.10 16.54 -13.42
C TYR A 129 12.14 16.17 -12.36
N PHE A 130 11.66 15.90 -11.14
CA PHE A 130 12.46 15.32 -10.07
C PHE A 130 12.05 13.86 -9.85
N ALA A 131 13.02 12.95 -9.94
CA ALA A 131 12.81 11.50 -9.81
C ALA A 131 13.50 10.90 -8.58
N GLU A 132 13.68 11.67 -7.53
CA GLU A 132 14.46 11.32 -6.34
C GLU A 132 14.15 9.89 -5.85
N GLY A 133 15.15 8.99 -5.89
CA GLY A 133 15.02 7.58 -5.54
C GLY A 133 14.25 6.70 -6.54
N MET A 134 13.66 7.27 -7.62
CA MET A 134 12.89 6.53 -8.62
C MET A 134 13.63 6.29 -9.93
N SER A 135 14.73 6.99 -10.17
CA SER A 135 15.54 6.89 -11.41
C SER A 135 16.03 5.48 -11.71
N LYS A 136 16.27 4.66 -10.69
CA LYS A 136 16.64 3.25 -10.83
C LYS A 136 15.61 2.40 -11.60
N TYR A 137 14.36 2.84 -11.66
CA TYR A 137 13.28 2.15 -12.38
C TYR A 137 13.13 2.61 -13.84
N PHE A 138 14.01 3.48 -14.34
CA PHE A 138 13.91 4.05 -15.70
C PHE A 138 14.78 3.30 -16.72
N ASP A 139 15.42 2.23 -16.33
CA ASP A 139 16.06 1.30 -17.24
C ASP A 139 15.01 0.42 -17.94
N HIS A 140 14.71 0.75 -19.22
CA HIS A 140 13.69 0.06 -20.01
C HIS A 140 14.11 -1.36 -20.46
N THR A 141 15.34 -1.76 -20.23
CA THR A 141 15.78 -3.13 -20.48
C THR A 141 15.23 -4.08 -19.42
N ILE A 142 15.02 -3.57 -18.21
CA ILE A 142 14.53 -4.32 -17.04
C ILE A 142 13.07 -3.99 -16.75
N TYR A 143 12.68 -2.72 -16.89
CA TYR A 143 11.42 -2.18 -16.39
C TYR A 143 10.47 -1.77 -17.52
N ARG A 144 9.24 -2.23 -17.47
CA ARG A 144 8.15 -1.87 -18.40
C ARG A 144 7.23 -0.85 -17.79
N PHE A 145 7.00 0.27 -18.47
CA PHE A 145 6.09 1.31 -18.02
C PHE A 145 4.66 1.02 -18.46
N GLY A 146 3.73 1.15 -17.51
CA GLY A 146 2.30 1.08 -17.77
C GLY A 146 1.67 2.45 -18.04
N THR A 147 0.33 2.48 -18.05
CA THR A 147 -0.46 3.71 -18.15
C THR A 147 -0.24 4.56 -16.90
N ALA A 148 0.42 5.70 -17.07
CA ALA A 148 0.72 6.61 -15.98
C ALA A 148 -0.48 7.54 -15.70
N LYS A 149 -0.53 8.08 -14.49
CA LYS A 149 -1.56 9.05 -14.08
C LYS A 149 -0.91 10.37 -13.69
N LEU A 150 -1.28 11.44 -14.37
CA LEU A 150 -0.92 12.81 -14.01
C LEU A 150 -1.95 13.37 -13.04
N THR A 151 -1.48 13.95 -11.94
CA THR A 151 -2.33 14.54 -10.89
C THR A 151 -1.77 15.87 -10.42
N ASN A 152 -2.65 16.82 -10.08
CA ASN A 152 -2.28 18.07 -9.41
C ASN A 152 -2.60 17.95 -7.92
N LYS A 153 -1.62 18.27 -7.06
CA LYS A 153 -1.80 18.35 -5.62
C LYS A 153 -1.21 19.63 -5.06
N HIS A 154 -2.08 20.56 -4.70
CA HIS A 154 -1.70 21.87 -4.17
C HIS A 154 -0.74 22.66 -5.11
N GLY A 155 -1.04 22.66 -6.40
CA GLY A 155 -0.24 23.36 -7.42
C GLY A 155 1.06 22.64 -7.82
N LYS A 156 1.31 21.43 -7.32
CA LYS A 156 2.42 20.56 -7.73
C LYS A 156 1.90 19.40 -8.56
N TYR A 157 2.53 19.14 -9.69
CA TYR A 157 2.16 18.04 -10.57
C TYR A 157 3.00 16.81 -10.27
N TYR A 158 2.31 15.67 -10.23
CA TYR A 158 2.94 14.38 -9.99
C TYR A 158 2.51 13.39 -11.06
N LEU A 159 3.48 12.68 -11.61
CA LEU A 159 3.25 11.55 -12.49
C LEU A 159 3.43 10.25 -11.67
N HIS A 160 2.41 9.44 -11.67
CA HIS A 160 2.40 8.12 -11.06
C HIS A 160 2.53 7.08 -12.17
N ILE A 161 3.65 6.40 -12.25
CA ILE A 161 3.99 5.45 -13.32
C ILE A 161 3.96 4.03 -12.75
N PRO A 162 3.04 3.16 -13.17
CA PRO A 162 3.16 1.74 -12.90
C PRO A 162 4.38 1.18 -13.62
N VAL A 163 5.30 0.59 -12.87
CA VAL A 163 6.54 -0.01 -13.39
C VAL A 163 6.49 -1.49 -13.10
N THR A 164 6.48 -2.30 -14.14
CA THR A 164 6.43 -3.76 -14.07
C THR A 164 7.78 -4.36 -14.43
N TYR A 165 8.22 -5.34 -13.66
CA TYR A 165 9.45 -6.09 -13.88
C TYR A 165 9.29 -7.53 -13.38
N ASP A 166 10.16 -8.40 -13.86
CA ASP A 166 10.13 -9.81 -13.49
C ASP A 166 11.02 -10.04 -12.26
N VAL A 167 10.53 -10.84 -11.32
CA VAL A 167 11.24 -11.22 -10.08
C VAL A 167 11.31 -12.74 -10.05
N GLU A 168 12.45 -13.27 -9.63
CA GLU A 168 12.59 -14.71 -9.40
C GLU A 168 11.67 -15.12 -8.25
N GLU A 169 10.97 -16.23 -8.42
CA GLU A 169 10.18 -16.83 -7.35
C GLU A 169 11.11 -17.54 -6.38
N SER A 170 10.84 -17.38 -5.09
CA SER A 170 11.48 -18.17 -4.05
C SER A 170 10.70 -19.47 -3.91
N ASN A 171 11.34 -20.61 -4.13
CA ASN A 171 10.76 -21.90 -3.82
C ASN A 171 10.84 -22.14 -2.29
N ILE A 172 9.92 -22.94 -1.78
CA ILE A 172 9.92 -23.31 -0.36
C ILE A 172 11.22 -24.05 0.01
N SER A 173 11.75 -24.85 -0.91
CA SER A 173 13.03 -25.57 -0.77
C SER A 173 14.25 -24.67 -0.60
N ASP A 174 14.18 -23.41 -1.08
CA ASP A 174 15.30 -22.48 -1.04
C ASP A 174 15.36 -21.70 0.29
N ILE A 175 14.32 -21.81 1.12
CA ILE A 175 14.23 -21.07 2.37
C ILE A 175 15.32 -21.53 3.34
N CYS A 176 16.21 -20.60 3.69
CA CYS A 176 17.34 -20.84 4.59
C CYS A 176 17.19 -20.17 5.97
N ASN A 177 16.22 -19.29 6.15
CA ASN A 177 15.96 -18.57 7.39
C ASN A 177 14.47 -18.34 7.61
N VAL A 178 14.02 -18.44 8.85
CA VAL A 178 12.62 -18.15 9.25
C VAL A 178 12.63 -17.04 10.28
N VAL A 179 11.75 -16.06 10.14
CA VAL A 179 11.61 -14.94 11.07
C VAL A 179 10.16 -14.79 11.48
N GLY A 180 9.84 -15.10 12.73
CA GLY A 180 8.55 -14.78 13.34
C GLY A 180 8.48 -13.29 13.71
N ILE A 181 7.41 -12.61 13.33
CA ILE A 181 7.22 -11.16 13.50
C ILE A 181 5.91 -10.89 14.22
N ASP A 182 5.98 -10.57 15.51
CA ASP A 182 4.84 -10.04 16.27
C ASP A 182 4.74 -8.53 16.08
N ARG A 183 3.53 -8.04 15.79
CA ARG A 183 3.25 -6.63 15.53
C ARG A 183 2.40 -6.03 16.63
N GLY A 184 2.96 -5.05 17.34
CA GLY A 184 2.31 -4.46 18.49
C GLY A 184 2.35 -2.93 18.53
N ILE A 185 1.75 -2.38 19.59
CA ILE A 185 1.72 -0.93 19.85
C ILE A 185 2.93 -0.50 20.70
N ASN A 186 3.42 -1.36 21.59
CA ASN A 186 4.59 -1.08 22.44
C ASN A 186 5.88 -1.30 21.69
N PHE A 187 5.99 -2.42 21.03
CA PHE A 187 6.94 -2.64 19.96
C PHE A 187 6.18 -2.68 18.64
N VAL A 188 6.63 -1.89 17.66
CA VAL A 188 6.07 -1.92 16.29
C VAL A 188 6.20 -3.31 15.73
N VAL A 189 7.36 -3.91 16.03
CA VAL A 189 7.76 -5.24 15.63
C VAL A 189 8.62 -5.82 16.74
N ALA A 190 8.33 -7.06 17.13
CA ALA A 190 9.23 -7.96 17.84
C ALA A 190 9.54 -9.12 16.91
N THR A 191 10.80 -9.50 16.75
CA THR A 191 11.25 -10.57 15.86
C THR A 191 11.94 -11.69 16.62
N TYR A 192 11.86 -12.90 16.06
CA TYR A 192 12.67 -14.05 16.48
C TYR A 192 13.04 -14.89 15.25
N ASP A 193 14.32 -15.21 15.08
CA ASP A 193 14.86 -15.83 13.87
C ASP A 193 15.45 -17.25 14.10
N SER A 194 15.88 -17.90 13.01
CA SER A 194 16.51 -19.23 13.01
C SER A 194 17.83 -19.28 13.78
N HIS A 195 18.47 -18.14 14.04
CA HIS A 195 19.67 -18.03 14.88
C HIS A 195 19.31 -17.78 16.36
N HIS A 196 18.03 -17.91 16.73
CA HIS A 196 17.50 -17.65 18.07
C HIS A 196 17.70 -16.20 18.56
N LYS A 197 17.95 -15.25 17.66
CA LYS A 197 18.08 -13.84 17.97
C LYS A 197 16.72 -13.17 18.03
N SER A 198 16.57 -12.26 18.97
CA SER A 198 15.37 -11.43 19.10
C SER A 198 15.70 -9.99 18.75
N GLY A 199 14.84 -9.35 17.96
CA GLY A 199 14.93 -7.94 17.62
C GLY A 199 13.67 -7.19 18.05
N PHE A 200 13.80 -5.90 18.41
CA PHE A 200 12.70 -5.07 18.85
C PHE A 200 12.77 -3.69 18.23
N VAL A 201 11.65 -3.24 17.66
CA VAL A 201 11.48 -1.86 17.19
C VAL A 201 10.48 -1.16 18.10
N SER A 202 10.97 -0.22 18.93
CA SER A 202 10.15 0.48 19.92
C SER A 202 9.05 1.35 19.30
N GLY A 203 7.81 1.21 19.79
CA GLY A 203 6.67 2.05 19.43
C GLY A 203 6.54 3.35 20.25
N LYS A 204 7.46 3.61 21.21
CA LYS A 204 7.36 4.75 22.15
C LYS A 204 7.26 6.10 21.44
N THR A 205 8.18 6.39 20.54
CA THR A 205 8.21 7.64 19.76
C THR A 205 6.95 7.78 18.89
N ILE A 206 6.46 6.68 18.35
CA ILE A 206 5.26 6.68 17.50
C ILE A 206 4.03 7.02 18.33
N LYS A 207 3.86 6.41 19.50
CA LYS A 207 2.78 6.74 20.42
C LYS A 207 2.79 8.21 20.83
N GLN A 208 3.96 8.73 21.21
CA GLN A 208 4.12 10.13 21.63
C GLN A 208 3.75 11.10 20.49
N LYS A 209 4.26 10.87 19.28
CA LYS A 209 3.98 11.75 18.13
C LYS A 209 2.52 11.69 17.69
N ARG A 210 1.89 10.52 17.73
CA ARG A 210 0.46 10.37 17.45
C ARG A 210 -0.41 11.04 18.50
N ALA A 211 -0.08 10.89 19.78
CA ALA A 211 -0.76 11.58 20.88
C ALA A 211 -0.69 13.10 20.71
N ALA A 212 0.49 13.65 20.34
CA ALA A 212 0.67 15.06 20.05
C ALA A 212 -0.20 15.54 18.88
N TYR A 213 -0.25 14.80 17.76
CA TYR A 213 -1.14 15.12 16.63
C TYR A 213 -2.62 15.06 17.01
N SER A 214 -3.03 14.05 17.79
CA SER A 214 -4.40 13.93 18.28
C SER A 214 -4.80 15.12 19.14
N LYS A 215 -3.94 15.49 20.12
CA LYS A 215 -4.15 16.65 20.98
C LYS A 215 -4.25 17.94 20.17
N LEU A 216 -3.31 18.19 19.26
CA LEU A 216 -3.29 19.37 18.39
C LEU A 216 -4.57 19.49 17.55
N ARG A 217 -5.04 18.38 16.94
CA ARG A 217 -6.30 18.39 16.17
C ARG A 217 -7.49 18.72 17.06
N LYS A 218 -7.58 18.10 18.25
CA LYS A 218 -8.66 18.34 19.19
C LYS A 218 -8.70 19.82 19.61
N GLU A 219 -7.56 20.41 19.98
CA GLU A 219 -7.45 21.83 20.36
C GLU A 219 -7.87 22.77 19.22
N LEU A 220 -7.42 22.48 17.97
CA LEU A 220 -7.78 23.30 16.82
C LEU A 220 -9.27 23.17 16.45
N GLN A 221 -9.85 21.98 16.63
CA GLN A 221 -11.29 21.75 16.41
C GLN A 221 -12.14 22.50 17.43
N MET A 222 -11.71 22.53 18.70
CA MET A 222 -12.43 23.26 19.78
C MET A 222 -12.44 24.78 19.62
N ARG A 223 -11.45 25.36 18.92
CA ARG A 223 -11.35 26.81 18.74
C ARG A 223 -12.38 27.41 17.79
N HIS A 224 -12.95 26.63 16.87
CA HIS A 224 -13.96 27.00 15.87
C HIS A 224 -13.64 28.26 15.01
N THR A 225 -12.41 28.79 15.03
CA THR A 225 -12.01 29.98 14.28
C THR A 225 -11.61 29.68 12.83
N PRO A 226 -11.71 30.64 11.88
CA PRO A 226 -11.24 30.45 10.51
C PRO A 226 -9.72 30.13 10.45
N SER A 227 -8.91 30.70 11.34
CA SER A 227 -7.46 30.41 11.40
C SER A 227 -7.19 28.98 11.85
N SER A 228 -7.94 28.47 12.86
CA SER A 228 -7.80 27.08 13.29
C SER A 228 -8.21 26.09 12.21
N ARG A 229 -9.26 26.38 11.43
CA ARG A 229 -9.68 25.56 10.28
C ARG A 229 -8.60 25.53 9.18
N ARG A 230 -7.99 26.70 8.86
CA ARG A 230 -6.85 26.78 7.92
C ARG A 230 -5.66 25.95 8.41
N ARG A 231 -5.33 26.02 9.71
CA ARG A 231 -4.24 25.25 10.32
C ARG A 231 -4.53 23.73 10.30
N LEU A 232 -5.77 23.30 10.59
CA LEU A 232 -6.19 21.90 10.45
C LEU A 232 -6.00 21.38 9.01
N LYS A 233 -6.39 22.18 8.03
CA LYS A 233 -6.19 21.87 6.61
C LYS A 233 -4.70 21.78 6.25
N ALA A 234 -3.86 22.68 6.80
CA ALA A 234 -2.41 22.70 6.57
C ALA A 234 -1.69 21.50 7.21
N ILE A 235 -2.13 21.03 8.39
CA ILE A 235 -1.63 19.77 8.98
C ILE A 235 -1.91 18.62 8.03
N GLY A 236 -3.11 18.57 7.47
CA GLY A 236 -3.52 17.63 6.44
C GLY A 236 -3.13 16.19 6.80
N GLN A 237 -2.41 15.55 5.88
CA GLN A 237 -1.97 14.17 6.02
C GLN A 237 -0.50 14.03 6.50
N ARG A 238 0.05 15.02 7.20
CA ARG A 238 1.45 14.96 7.65
C ARG A 238 1.73 13.76 8.54
N GLU A 239 0.82 13.44 9.45
CA GLU A 239 0.93 12.26 10.33
C GLU A 239 0.91 10.96 9.51
N ASN A 240 0.00 10.84 8.55
CA ASN A 240 -0.08 9.66 7.70
C ASN A 240 1.18 9.46 6.86
N ARG A 241 1.71 10.55 6.26
CA ARG A 241 2.98 10.47 5.49
C ARG A 241 4.15 10.07 6.37
N TRP A 242 4.25 10.64 7.57
CA TRP A 242 5.28 10.27 8.52
C TRP A 242 5.16 8.79 8.93
N MET A 243 3.94 8.29 9.18
CA MET A 243 3.74 6.90 9.54
C MET A 243 4.06 5.95 8.36
N GLN A 244 3.74 6.34 7.13
CA GLN A 244 4.17 5.61 5.95
C GLN A 244 5.69 5.54 5.82
N ASP A 245 6.40 6.63 6.13
CA ASP A 245 7.87 6.66 6.15
C ASP A 245 8.43 5.69 7.21
N VAL A 246 7.89 5.73 8.43
CA VAL A 246 8.24 4.78 9.49
C VAL A 246 8.05 3.32 9.01
N ASN A 247 6.90 3.00 8.41
CA ASN A 247 6.65 1.66 7.90
C ASN A 247 7.60 1.27 6.76
N HIS A 248 8.00 2.25 5.92
CA HIS A 248 9.01 2.01 4.89
C HIS A 248 10.39 1.69 5.50
N GLN A 249 10.80 2.41 6.55
CA GLN A 249 12.07 2.18 7.25
C GLN A 249 12.06 0.82 7.97
N VAL A 250 11.01 0.52 8.73
CA VAL A 250 10.88 -0.75 9.46
C VAL A 250 10.86 -1.94 8.49
N SER A 251 10.04 -1.91 7.45
CA SER A 251 9.98 -3.01 6.48
C SER A 251 11.27 -3.15 5.66
N LYS A 252 12.00 -2.05 5.42
CA LYS A 252 13.31 -2.08 4.78
C LYS A 252 14.34 -2.77 5.68
N ALA A 253 14.42 -2.34 6.95
CA ALA A 253 15.35 -2.91 7.91
C ALA A 253 15.09 -4.42 8.14
N LEU A 254 13.81 -4.84 8.20
CA LEU A 254 13.45 -6.26 8.32
C LEU A 254 14.01 -7.09 7.16
N VAL A 255 13.90 -6.59 5.93
CA VAL A 255 14.36 -7.34 4.76
C VAL A 255 15.89 -7.26 4.60
N GLU A 256 16.51 -6.09 4.81
CA GLU A 256 17.94 -5.91 4.62
C GLU A 256 18.79 -6.59 5.70
N ASN A 257 18.26 -6.76 6.92
CA ASN A 257 18.97 -7.43 8.03
C ASN A 257 18.83 -8.96 7.98
N ASN A 258 18.12 -9.50 7.00
CA ASN A 258 17.96 -10.94 6.84
C ASN A 258 18.47 -11.39 5.46
N PRO A 259 18.96 -12.63 5.31
CA PRO A 259 19.43 -13.14 4.03
C PRO A 259 18.28 -13.23 3.02
N LYS A 260 18.63 -13.38 1.73
CA LYS A 260 17.66 -13.83 0.72
C LYS A 260 17.07 -15.17 1.14
N HIS A 261 15.93 -15.51 0.56
CA HIS A 261 15.23 -16.76 0.87
C HIS A 261 14.84 -16.89 2.36
N THR A 262 14.47 -15.76 2.98
CA THR A 262 13.89 -15.73 4.32
C THR A 262 12.36 -15.88 4.25
N LEU A 263 11.81 -16.73 5.12
CA LEU A 263 10.38 -16.83 5.38
C LEU A 263 10.01 -15.90 6.54
N PHE A 264 9.27 -14.83 6.27
CA PHE A 264 8.71 -13.96 7.28
C PHE A 264 7.30 -14.42 7.65
N VAL A 265 7.05 -14.65 8.93
CA VAL A 265 5.78 -15.16 9.46
C VAL A 265 5.08 -14.07 10.27
N LEU A 266 3.88 -13.69 9.86
CA LEU A 266 3.05 -12.65 10.48
C LEU A 266 1.75 -13.24 11.02
N GLU A 267 1.20 -12.61 12.06
CA GLU A 267 -0.20 -12.86 12.43
C GLU A 267 -1.17 -12.30 11.38
N ASP A 268 -2.23 -13.02 11.07
CA ASP A 268 -3.33 -12.49 10.27
C ASP A 268 -4.22 -11.57 11.13
N LEU A 269 -4.05 -10.28 10.95
CA LEU A 269 -4.80 -9.25 11.66
C LEU A 269 -5.99 -8.70 10.85
N SER A 270 -6.46 -9.38 9.83
CA SER A 270 -7.55 -8.92 8.95
C SER A 270 -8.86 -8.66 9.70
N GLY A 271 -9.14 -9.38 10.81
CA GLY A 271 -10.33 -9.20 11.66
C GLY A 271 -10.21 -8.19 12.81
N VAL A 272 -9.03 -7.63 13.06
CA VAL A 272 -8.77 -6.78 14.26
C VAL A 272 -9.56 -5.47 14.27
N ARG A 273 -9.91 -4.91 13.11
CA ARG A 273 -10.74 -3.69 13.05
C ARG A 273 -12.11 -3.88 13.69
N ASN A 274 -12.76 -5.00 13.46
CA ASN A 274 -14.08 -5.30 14.04
C ASN A 274 -13.98 -5.53 15.59
N ALA A 275 -12.85 -6.06 16.05
CA ALA A 275 -12.60 -6.23 17.49
C ALA A 275 -12.30 -4.90 18.22
N THR A 276 -11.80 -3.87 17.52
CA THR A 276 -11.49 -2.56 18.11
C THR A 276 -12.71 -1.70 18.38
N GLU A 277 -13.89 -2.04 17.90
CA GLU A 277 -15.15 -1.36 18.27
C GLU A 277 -15.43 -1.46 19.77
N ARG A 278 -14.94 -2.50 20.43
CA ARG A 278 -15.04 -2.71 21.88
C ARG A 278 -14.01 -1.95 22.71
N VAL A 279 -13.04 -1.29 22.08
CA VAL A 279 -12.00 -0.49 22.75
C VAL A 279 -12.55 0.89 23.14
N ARG A 280 -12.23 1.37 24.35
CA ARG A 280 -12.63 2.71 24.81
C ARG A 280 -12.19 3.79 23.81
N THR A 281 -13.06 4.77 23.55
CA THR A 281 -12.84 5.80 22.51
C THR A 281 -11.51 6.53 22.63
N LYS A 282 -11.01 6.79 23.86
CA LYS A 282 -9.72 7.45 24.11
C LYS A 282 -8.52 6.62 23.66
N ASP A 283 -8.63 5.28 23.71
CA ASP A 283 -7.54 4.35 23.38
C ASP A 283 -7.68 3.87 21.93
N ARG A 284 -8.88 4.01 21.36
CA ARG A 284 -9.22 3.60 19.99
C ARG A 284 -8.35 4.30 18.94
N TYR A 285 -8.05 5.60 19.11
CA TYR A 285 -7.26 6.34 18.14
C TYR A 285 -5.87 5.72 17.90
N VAL A 286 -5.17 5.31 18.94
CA VAL A 286 -3.86 4.67 18.80
C VAL A 286 -3.98 3.27 18.23
N SER A 287 -4.97 2.48 18.70
CA SER A 287 -5.15 1.08 18.28
C SER A 287 -5.68 0.94 16.86
N VAL A 288 -6.70 1.74 16.48
CA VAL A 288 -7.35 1.69 15.15
C VAL A 288 -6.53 2.37 14.07
N SER A 289 -5.81 3.45 14.44
CA SER A 289 -5.00 4.23 13.48
C SER A 289 -3.65 3.58 13.20
N TRP A 290 -3.30 2.48 13.86
CA TRP A 290 -2.06 1.77 13.59
C TRP A 290 -2.12 1.10 12.21
N SER A 291 -1.20 1.44 11.36
CA SER A 291 -1.21 0.97 9.96
C SER A 291 -0.50 -0.37 9.81
N PHE A 292 -0.95 -1.40 10.55
CA PHE A 292 -0.42 -2.77 10.42
C PHE A 292 -0.52 -3.30 8.99
N TYR A 293 -1.65 -3.03 8.33
CA TYR A 293 -1.84 -3.40 6.93
C TYR A 293 -0.83 -2.72 6.00
N ASP A 294 -0.54 -1.42 6.21
CA ASP A 294 0.44 -0.70 5.41
C ASP A 294 1.87 -1.25 5.61
N LEU A 295 2.23 -1.60 6.87
CA LEU A 295 3.51 -2.26 7.16
C LEU A 295 3.60 -3.64 6.49
N GLU A 296 2.53 -4.43 6.58
CA GLU A 296 2.41 -5.75 5.94
C GLU A 296 2.61 -5.66 4.43
N GLN A 297 1.87 -4.77 3.75
CA GLN A 297 2.01 -4.59 2.31
C GLN A 297 3.42 -4.16 1.91
N LYS A 298 4.06 -3.28 2.72
CA LYS A 298 5.44 -2.87 2.48
C LYS A 298 6.44 -3.99 2.70
N LEU A 299 6.21 -4.85 3.67
CA LEU A 299 7.07 -6.02 3.91
C LEU A 299 6.91 -7.03 2.77
N ILE A 300 5.67 -7.34 2.36
CA ILE A 300 5.38 -8.31 1.29
C ILE A 300 6.13 -7.94 0.00
N TYR A 301 5.98 -6.70 -0.50
CA TYR A 301 6.62 -6.37 -1.77
C TYR A 301 8.15 -6.31 -1.68
N LYS A 302 8.71 -5.87 -0.53
CA LYS A 302 10.17 -5.82 -0.35
C LYS A 302 10.78 -7.20 -0.14
N ALA A 303 10.11 -8.06 0.62
CA ALA A 303 10.51 -9.45 0.77
C ALA A 303 10.58 -10.13 -0.60
N LYS A 304 9.53 -9.96 -1.41
CA LYS A 304 9.49 -10.48 -2.77
C LYS A 304 10.63 -9.95 -3.65
N GLN A 305 10.98 -8.65 -3.55
CA GLN A 305 12.14 -8.09 -4.24
C GLN A 305 13.47 -8.74 -3.80
N ASN A 306 13.53 -9.24 -2.59
CA ASN A 306 14.70 -9.90 -2.00
C ASN A 306 14.61 -11.45 -2.08
N GLN A 307 13.79 -12.01 -2.97
CA GLN A 307 13.61 -13.46 -3.10
C GLN A 307 13.21 -14.12 -1.77
N SER A 308 12.43 -13.42 -0.95
CA SER A 308 11.94 -13.87 0.35
C SER A 308 10.42 -13.92 0.35
N THR A 309 9.84 -14.75 1.20
CA THR A 309 8.41 -15.03 1.26
C THR A 309 7.79 -14.49 2.54
N VAL A 310 6.55 -14.06 2.50
CA VAL A 310 5.76 -13.65 3.66
C VAL A 310 4.53 -14.52 3.75
N ILE A 311 4.31 -15.19 4.88
CA ILE A 311 3.07 -15.91 5.17
C ILE A 311 2.32 -15.28 6.33
N LYS A 312 1.01 -15.46 6.36
CA LYS A 312 0.14 -15.06 7.44
C LYS A 312 -0.47 -16.30 8.11
N VAL A 313 -0.41 -16.32 9.43
CA VAL A 313 -0.90 -17.44 10.24
C VAL A 313 -2.00 -16.98 11.19
N ASN A 314 -2.83 -17.92 11.65
CA ASN A 314 -3.89 -17.64 12.60
C ASN A 314 -3.29 -17.14 13.92
N PRO A 315 -3.72 -15.95 14.45
CA PRO A 315 -3.18 -15.36 15.67
C PRO A 315 -3.62 -16.06 16.96
N ARG A 316 -4.40 -17.14 16.87
CA ARG A 316 -4.97 -17.80 18.03
C ARG A 316 -3.87 -18.41 18.89
N TYR A 317 -3.82 -17.99 20.16
CA TYR A 317 -2.89 -18.45 21.20
C TYR A 317 -1.41 -18.10 21.02
N THR A 318 -1.00 -17.39 19.98
CA THR A 318 0.40 -17.01 19.74
C THR A 318 1.06 -16.33 20.95
N SER A 319 0.34 -15.51 21.70
CA SER A 319 0.84 -14.82 22.89
C SER A 319 0.56 -15.53 24.22
N GLN A 320 -0.05 -16.72 24.21
CA GLN A 320 -0.46 -17.47 25.43
C GLN A 320 0.22 -18.84 25.53
N CYS A 321 0.70 -19.37 24.41
CA CYS A 321 1.39 -20.64 24.32
C CYS A 321 2.84 -20.51 24.79
N CYS A 322 3.28 -21.40 25.68
CA CYS A 322 4.68 -21.47 26.08
C CYS A 322 5.53 -22.08 24.97
N PRO A 323 6.58 -21.38 24.49
CA PRO A 323 7.43 -21.93 23.43
C PRO A 323 8.31 -23.09 23.90
N VAL A 324 8.43 -23.34 25.22
CA VAL A 324 9.24 -24.43 25.77
C VAL A 324 8.42 -25.71 25.96
N CYS A 325 7.27 -25.63 26.65
CA CYS A 325 6.50 -26.82 27.01
C CYS A 325 5.14 -26.93 26.30
N GLY A 326 4.78 -25.98 25.43
CA GLY A 326 3.51 -25.99 24.70
C GLY A 326 2.26 -25.64 25.51
N HIS A 327 2.38 -25.42 26.83
CA HIS A 327 1.23 -25.15 27.70
C HIS A 327 0.55 -23.82 27.30
N ILE A 328 -0.77 -23.87 27.10
CA ILE A 328 -1.59 -22.74 26.68
C ILE A 328 -2.48 -22.31 27.84
N GLU A 329 -2.22 -21.13 28.39
CA GLU A 329 -3.04 -20.55 29.44
C GLU A 329 -3.02 -19.01 29.36
N LYS A 330 -4.18 -18.38 29.54
CA LYS A 330 -4.31 -16.92 29.54
C LYS A 330 -3.53 -16.27 30.71
N ALA A 331 -3.41 -16.98 31.86
CA ALA A 331 -2.68 -16.51 33.01
C ALA A 331 -1.15 -16.49 32.81
N ASN A 332 -0.61 -17.14 31.76
CA ASN A 332 0.80 -17.05 31.41
C ASN A 332 1.23 -15.62 31.05
N ARG A 333 0.30 -14.78 30.57
CA ARG A 333 0.60 -13.43 30.09
C ARG A 333 0.10 -12.33 31.02
N ASN A 334 1.02 -11.49 31.50
CA ASN A 334 0.70 -10.23 32.17
C ASN A 334 0.88 -9.04 31.21
N LYS A 335 -0.20 -8.59 30.59
CA LYS A 335 -0.19 -7.48 29.62
C LYS A 335 0.24 -6.14 30.21
N LYS A 336 0.06 -5.90 31.52
CA LYS A 336 0.43 -4.63 32.17
C LYS A 336 1.95 -4.52 32.35
N LEU A 337 2.59 -5.64 32.67
CA LEU A 337 4.03 -5.72 32.91
C LEU A 337 4.81 -6.18 31.67
N HIS A 338 4.15 -6.46 30.55
CA HIS A 338 4.79 -7.07 29.36
C HIS A 338 5.62 -8.30 29.70
N LEU A 339 5.09 -9.13 30.60
CA LEU A 339 5.75 -10.33 31.10
C LEU A 339 4.94 -11.57 30.75
N PHE A 340 5.63 -12.56 30.23
CA PHE A 340 5.15 -13.93 30.12
C PHE A 340 5.83 -14.78 31.19
N ALA A 341 5.04 -15.58 31.92
CA ALA A 341 5.51 -16.56 32.89
C ALA A 341 4.65 -17.83 32.81
N CYS A 342 5.21 -18.89 32.25
CA CYS A 342 4.49 -20.15 32.10
C CYS A 342 4.10 -20.74 33.45
N LYS A 343 2.84 -21.07 33.61
CA LYS A 343 2.31 -21.68 34.86
C LYS A 343 2.70 -23.15 35.03
N ASN A 344 3.05 -23.81 33.90
CA ASN A 344 3.46 -25.23 33.95
C ASN A 344 4.97 -25.38 34.16
N CYS A 345 5.82 -24.79 33.34
CA CYS A 345 7.27 -25.01 33.37
C CYS A 345 8.08 -23.86 34.00
N GLY A 346 7.44 -22.75 34.37
CA GLY A 346 8.10 -21.59 34.99
C GLY A 346 8.90 -20.72 34.03
N TYR A 347 8.92 -21.03 32.72
CA TYR A 347 9.65 -20.22 31.73
C TYR A 347 9.17 -18.76 31.71
N LYS A 348 10.09 -17.80 31.78
CA LYS A 348 9.79 -16.36 31.82
C LYS A 348 10.45 -15.63 30.65
N SER A 349 9.71 -14.69 30.04
CA SER A 349 10.20 -13.85 28.95
C SER A 349 9.33 -12.60 28.76
N ASN A 350 9.72 -11.71 27.85
CA ASN A 350 8.86 -10.64 27.35
C ASN A 350 7.70 -11.23 26.53
N ASP A 351 6.48 -10.73 26.71
CA ASP A 351 5.28 -11.26 26.07
C ASP A 351 5.26 -11.08 24.53
N ASP A 352 5.80 -9.98 24.00
CA ASP A 352 5.89 -9.76 22.56
C ASP A 352 6.98 -10.67 21.94
N ARG A 353 8.07 -10.97 22.68
CA ARG A 353 9.05 -11.99 22.27
C ARG A 353 8.42 -13.38 22.15
N ILE A 354 7.55 -13.75 23.07
CA ILE A 354 6.84 -15.04 23.02
C ILE A 354 5.96 -15.12 21.76
N GLY A 355 5.27 -14.03 21.41
CA GLY A 355 4.52 -13.95 20.16
C GLY A 355 5.40 -14.24 18.94
N ALA A 356 6.55 -13.58 18.85
CA ALA A 356 7.51 -13.79 17.76
C ALA A 356 8.07 -15.23 17.73
N MET A 357 8.40 -15.82 18.89
CA MET A 357 8.86 -17.22 18.99
C MET A 357 7.83 -18.23 18.51
N ASN A 358 6.56 -18.02 18.86
CA ASN A 358 5.49 -18.91 18.41
C ASN A 358 5.20 -18.76 16.91
N LEU A 359 5.28 -17.54 16.39
CA LEU A 359 5.19 -17.30 14.93
C LEU A 359 6.34 -17.96 14.18
N TYR A 360 7.56 -17.88 14.70
CA TYR A 360 8.71 -18.62 14.17
C TYR A 360 8.45 -20.12 14.11
N ARG A 361 7.97 -20.74 15.20
CA ARG A 361 7.62 -22.17 15.24
C ARG A 361 6.56 -22.53 14.20
N MET A 362 5.52 -21.70 14.06
CA MET A 362 4.50 -21.90 13.02
C MET A 362 5.12 -21.84 11.61
N GLY A 363 6.13 -21.03 11.40
CA GLY A 363 6.88 -20.98 10.13
C GLY A 363 7.69 -22.25 9.88
N ILE A 364 8.34 -22.80 10.90
CA ILE A 364 9.03 -24.08 10.80
C ILE A 364 8.05 -25.21 10.45
N ASN A 365 6.93 -25.33 11.19
CA ASN A 365 5.91 -26.33 10.89
C ASN A 365 5.36 -26.19 9.46
N TYR A 366 5.13 -24.96 8.98
CA TYR A 366 4.71 -24.71 7.60
C TYR A 366 5.71 -25.25 6.57
N LEU A 367 7.02 -25.13 6.83
CA LEU A 367 8.06 -25.67 5.94
C LEU A 367 8.07 -27.21 5.98
N GLU A 368 7.95 -27.80 7.17
CA GLU A 368 7.90 -29.25 7.35
C GLU A 368 6.68 -29.86 6.64
N ASP A 369 5.48 -29.31 6.85
CA ASP A 369 4.25 -29.74 6.20
C ASP A 369 4.30 -29.61 4.65
N SER A 370 5.01 -28.58 4.14
CA SER A 370 5.15 -28.35 2.71
C SER A 370 6.19 -29.23 2.04
N GLN A 371 7.10 -29.84 2.79
CA GLN A 371 8.11 -30.79 2.28
C GLN A 371 7.63 -32.24 2.29
N VAL A 372 6.50 -32.55 2.95
CA VAL A 372 5.90 -33.89 2.89
C VAL A 372 5.24 -34.04 1.49
N PRO A 373 5.66 -34.97 0.64
CA PRO A 373 4.98 -35.23 -0.63
C PRO A 373 3.51 -35.59 -0.35
N ASN A 374 2.58 -35.03 -1.11
CA ASN A 374 1.16 -35.44 -1.13
C ASN A 374 1.03 -36.88 -1.67
N THR A 375 1.57 -37.84 -0.96
CA THR A 375 1.37 -39.28 -1.14
C THR A 375 0.48 -39.75 -0.01
N VAL A 376 -0.78 -39.79 -0.29
CA VAL A 376 -1.90 -40.50 0.35
C VAL A 376 -3.15 -39.63 0.41
N MET A 377 -3.88 -39.59 -0.70
CA MET A 377 -5.34 -39.57 -0.74
C MET A 377 -5.76 -40.30 -2.00
N ALA A 378 -5.61 -41.61 -1.95
CA ALA A 378 -6.34 -42.52 -2.84
C ALA A 378 -6.70 -43.74 -1.95
N GLU A 379 -7.84 -43.63 -1.27
CA GLU A 379 -8.72 -44.73 -0.89
C GLU A 379 -10.11 -44.16 -0.61
#